data_dde05d283c7801a68350ce8fe62705e0
#
_entry.id   dde05d283c7801a68350ce8fe62705e0
#
_cell.length_a   1.000
_cell.length_b   1.000
_cell.length_c   1.000
_cell.angle_alpha   90.00
_cell.angle_beta   90.00
_cell.angle_gamma   90.00
#
_symmetry.space_group_name_H-M   'P 1'
#
loop_
_entity.id
_entity.type
_entity.pdbx_description
1 polymer ?
#
loop_
_entity_poly.entity_id
_entity_poly.type
_entity_poly.pdbx_seq_one_letter_code
_entity_poly.pdbx_strand_id
1 'polypeptide(L)'
;MFGKLRPIVGRLWAAPARGLLALGVHPNAVTIVGTLGVVFGACFFFPQGGTMLFWGVMFITVFVVTDMLDGTMARLSGKSSRLGAYLDSTLDRVADAAIFGALVWTFRVEEPATAMAALLCLAIGSFVPYARARAEGLGIDAKGGIAERSDRLFLGLLATGLVGLGLPLWILTGTLYILAVLAAITVGQRTMAVVRANREDFATPAESTSGDA
;
A
#
# COMPACT_ATOMS: atom_id res chain seq x y z
N MET A 1 7.69 10.97 1.28
CA MET A 1 8.17 11.66 2.49
C MET A 1 8.92 10.72 3.45
N PHE A 2 8.54 9.47 3.58
CA PHE A 2 9.13 8.48 4.51
C PHE A 2 10.47 7.84 4.08
N GLY A 3 10.95 8.04 2.86
CA GLY A 3 12.21 7.44 2.37
C GLY A 3 13.47 7.80 3.17
N LYS A 4 13.50 8.97 3.80
CA LYS A 4 14.63 9.43 4.64
C LYS A 4 14.64 8.78 6.04
N LEU A 5 13.53 8.17 6.48
CA LEU A 5 13.40 7.49 7.77
C LEU A 5 13.83 6.01 7.70
N ARG A 6 13.98 5.43 6.51
CA ARG A 6 14.38 4.04 6.31
C ARG A 6 15.61 3.59 7.11
N PRO A 7 16.73 4.36 7.21
CA PRO A 7 17.90 3.91 7.97
C PRO A 7 17.67 3.93 9.49
N ILE A 8 16.87 4.87 10.00
CA ILE A 8 16.56 4.97 11.44
C ILE A 8 15.62 3.84 11.84
N VAL A 9 14.57 3.63 11.05
CA VAL A 9 13.60 2.54 11.22
C VAL A 9 14.30 1.18 11.16
N GLY A 10 15.22 0.98 10.19
CA GLY A 10 15.99 -0.27 10.08
C GLY A 10 16.83 -0.59 11.31
N ARG A 11 17.37 0.42 12.01
CA ARG A 11 18.11 0.22 13.27
C ARG A 11 17.20 -0.15 14.44
N LEU A 12 16.04 0.48 14.54
CA LEU A 12 15.06 0.22 15.60
C LEU A 12 14.50 -1.21 15.50
N TRP A 13 14.21 -1.66 14.26
CA TRP A 13 13.63 -2.98 14.00
C TRP A 13 14.68 -4.10 13.93
N ALA A 14 15.98 -3.80 13.91
CA ALA A 14 17.04 -4.81 13.80
C ALA A 14 17.08 -5.76 15.01
N ALA A 15 16.78 -5.29 16.23
CA ALA A 15 16.81 -6.13 17.42
C ALA A 15 15.61 -7.11 17.47
N PRO A 16 14.34 -6.68 17.31
CA PRO A 16 13.20 -7.58 17.19
C PRO A 16 13.33 -8.57 16.03
N ALA A 17 13.79 -8.10 14.85
CA ALA A 17 13.99 -8.94 13.67
C ALA A 17 15.01 -10.07 13.93
N ARG A 18 16.12 -9.77 14.61
CA ARG A 18 17.10 -10.79 15.01
C ARG A 18 16.54 -11.79 16.00
N GLY A 19 15.72 -11.32 16.96
CA GLY A 19 15.04 -12.20 17.90
C GLY A 19 14.13 -13.21 17.20
N LEU A 20 13.29 -12.76 16.27
CA LEU A 20 12.41 -13.63 15.51
C LEU A 20 13.18 -14.63 14.62
N LEU A 21 14.26 -14.15 13.98
CA LEU A 21 15.14 -15.03 13.18
C LEU A 21 15.83 -16.11 14.06
N ALA A 22 16.25 -15.76 15.27
CA ALA A 22 16.84 -16.69 16.22
C ALA A 22 15.83 -17.77 16.69
N LEU A 23 14.54 -17.44 16.73
CA LEU A 23 13.43 -18.38 16.99
C LEU A 23 13.05 -19.22 15.75
N GLY A 24 13.75 -19.06 14.63
CA GLY A 24 13.48 -19.80 13.39
C GLY A 24 12.27 -19.29 12.61
N VAL A 25 11.71 -18.11 12.95
CA VAL A 25 10.55 -17.54 12.24
C VAL A 25 10.98 -17.10 10.85
N HIS A 26 10.27 -17.57 9.83
CA HIS A 26 10.52 -17.18 8.44
C HIS A 26 9.91 -15.80 8.13
N PRO A 27 10.59 -14.90 7.38
CA PRO A 27 10.04 -13.57 7.03
C PRO A 27 8.63 -13.63 6.43
N ASN A 28 8.38 -14.54 5.49
CA ASN A 28 7.06 -14.70 4.87
C ASN A 28 5.94 -15.05 5.86
N ALA A 29 6.25 -15.73 6.96
CA ALA A 29 5.26 -16.03 7.99
C ALA A 29 4.82 -14.75 8.72
N VAL A 30 5.75 -13.81 8.93
CA VAL A 30 5.46 -12.50 9.53
C VAL A 30 4.54 -11.70 8.62
N THR A 31 4.82 -11.63 7.32
CA THR A 31 3.95 -10.97 6.33
C THR A 31 2.53 -11.56 6.33
N ILE A 32 2.40 -12.90 6.30
CA ILE A 32 1.09 -13.57 6.31
C ILE A 32 0.32 -13.25 7.59
N VAL A 33 0.96 -13.41 8.76
CA VAL A 33 0.31 -13.14 10.06
C VAL A 33 -0.05 -11.66 10.18
N GLY A 34 0.84 -10.75 9.73
CA GLY A 34 0.57 -9.32 9.67
C GLY A 34 -0.69 -9.01 8.87
N THR A 35 -0.77 -9.54 7.65
CA THR A 35 -1.94 -9.35 6.78
C THR A 35 -3.22 -9.94 7.38
N LEU A 36 -3.16 -11.16 7.93
CA LEU A 36 -4.33 -11.77 8.59
C LEU A 36 -4.81 -10.93 9.77
N GLY A 37 -3.88 -10.36 10.55
CA GLY A 37 -4.22 -9.43 11.63
C GLY A 37 -4.91 -8.17 11.11
N VAL A 38 -4.42 -7.58 10.01
CA VAL A 38 -5.06 -6.41 9.37
C VAL A 38 -6.47 -6.77 8.88
N VAL A 39 -6.64 -7.91 8.19
CA VAL A 39 -7.95 -8.38 7.70
C VAL A 39 -8.91 -8.59 8.85
N PHE A 40 -8.48 -9.29 9.90
CA PHE A 40 -9.31 -9.49 11.08
C PHE A 40 -9.69 -8.16 11.73
N GLY A 41 -8.71 -7.27 11.94
CA GLY A 41 -8.95 -5.96 12.54
C GLY A 41 -9.96 -5.12 11.77
N ALA A 42 -9.81 -5.04 10.45
CA ALA A 42 -10.71 -4.28 9.60
C ALA A 42 -12.13 -4.89 9.58
N CYS A 43 -12.25 -6.20 9.35
CA CYS A 43 -13.55 -6.86 9.22
C CYS A 43 -14.31 -7.02 10.54
N PHE A 44 -13.60 -7.07 11.67
CA PHE A 44 -14.22 -7.22 12.98
C PHE A 44 -14.61 -5.87 13.60
N PHE A 45 -13.70 -4.88 13.61
CA PHE A 45 -13.93 -3.63 14.33
C PHE A 45 -14.72 -2.60 13.51
N PHE A 46 -14.38 -2.39 12.24
CA PHE A 46 -14.97 -1.29 11.46
C PHE A 46 -16.50 -1.41 11.25
N PRO A 47 -17.08 -2.61 11.00
CA PRO A 47 -18.53 -2.75 10.86
C PRO A 47 -19.35 -2.36 12.09
N GLN A 48 -18.72 -2.28 13.26
CA GLN A 48 -19.39 -1.88 14.50
C GLN A 48 -19.53 -0.36 14.62
N GLY A 49 -18.77 0.43 13.84
CA GLY A 49 -18.85 1.89 13.85
C GLY A 49 -18.40 2.53 15.17
N GLY A 50 -18.68 3.82 15.33
CA GLY A 50 -18.41 4.55 16.56
C GLY A 50 -16.96 4.42 17.05
N THR A 51 -16.77 4.24 18.34
CA THR A 51 -15.43 4.10 18.96
C THR A 51 -14.69 2.84 18.51
N MET A 52 -15.37 1.85 17.94
CA MET A 52 -14.74 0.65 17.42
C MET A 52 -13.89 0.93 16.18
N LEU A 53 -14.14 2.01 15.45
CA LEU A 53 -13.25 2.50 14.39
C LEU A 53 -11.86 2.84 14.96
N PHE A 54 -11.80 3.52 16.09
CA PHE A 54 -10.52 3.85 16.75
C PHE A 54 -9.78 2.59 17.20
N TRP A 55 -10.45 1.68 17.89
CA TRP A 55 -9.84 0.45 18.37
C TRP A 55 -9.38 -0.45 17.23
N GLY A 56 -10.16 -0.50 16.14
CA GLY A 56 -9.76 -1.18 14.90
C GLY A 56 -8.49 -0.60 14.31
N VAL A 57 -8.38 0.73 14.24
CA VAL A 57 -7.16 1.41 13.76
C VAL A 57 -5.97 1.08 14.66
N MET A 58 -6.14 1.11 15.99
CA MET A 58 -5.05 0.75 16.91
C MET A 58 -4.60 -0.68 16.69
N PHE A 59 -5.54 -1.61 16.59
CA PHE A 59 -5.25 -3.02 16.31
C PHE A 59 -4.52 -3.21 14.99
N ILE A 60 -5.05 -2.64 13.90
CA ILE A 60 -4.46 -2.72 12.55
C ILE A 60 -3.05 -2.11 12.55
N THR A 61 -2.84 -0.99 13.23
CA THR A 61 -1.54 -0.32 13.29
C THR A 61 -0.45 -1.23 13.86
N VAL A 62 -0.76 -2.04 14.87
CA VAL A 62 0.19 -3.03 15.42
C VAL A 62 0.67 -3.98 14.34
N PHE A 63 -0.23 -4.48 13.49
CA PHE A 63 0.10 -5.43 12.43
C PHE A 63 0.77 -4.77 11.22
N VAL A 64 0.35 -3.57 10.83
CA VAL A 64 1.02 -2.78 9.78
C VAL A 64 2.46 -2.45 10.17
N VAL A 65 2.69 -2.13 11.44
CA VAL A 65 4.06 -1.88 11.95
C VAL A 65 4.88 -3.16 11.99
N THR A 66 4.25 -4.31 12.28
CA THR A 66 4.91 -5.62 12.26
C THR A 66 5.35 -6.02 10.84
N ASP A 67 4.63 -5.60 9.81
CA ASP A 67 5.00 -5.78 8.39
C ASP A 67 6.35 -5.12 8.03
N MET A 68 6.78 -4.08 8.76
CA MET A 68 8.12 -3.50 8.58
C MET A 68 9.25 -4.43 9.08
N LEU A 69 8.92 -5.43 9.90
CA LEU A 69 9.89 -6.41 10.43
C LEU A 69 10.31 -7.42 9.37
N ASP A 70 9.37 -7.93 8.54
CA ASP A 70 9.65 -8.97 7.55
C ASP A 70 10.69 -8.51 6.51
N GLY A 71 10.56 -7.27 6.00
CA GLY A 71 11.56 -6.67 5.12
C GLY A 71 12.93 -6.49 5.79
N THR A 72 12.96 -6.23 7.10
CA THR A 72 14.21 -6.15 7.87
C THR A 72 14.78 -7.55 8.10
N MET A 73 13.94 -8.54 8.43
CA MET A 73 14.34 -9.94 8.57
C MET A 73 14.87 -10.52 7.26
N ALA A 74 14.23 -10.25 6.12
CA ALA A 74 14.67 -10.69 4.81
C ALA A 74 16.07 -10.14 4.45
N ARG A 75 16.33 -8.86 4.75
CA ARG A 75 17.65 -8.24 4.57
C ARG A 75 18.72 -8.84 5.49
N LEU A 76 18.41 -9.04 6.77
CA LEU A 76 19.35 -9.58 7.76
C LEU A 76 19.69 -11.06 7.52
N SER A 77 18.72 -11.84 7.03
CA SER A 77 18.91 -13.27 6.77
C SER A 77 19.50 -13.58 5.38
N GLY A 78 19.64 -12.57 4.50
CA GLY A 78 20.01 -12.78 3.10
C GLY A 78 18.97 -13.59 2.30
N LYS A 79 17.77 -13.81 2.85
CA LYS A 79 16.69 -14.63 2.27
C LYS A 79 15.66 -13.78 1.50
N SER A 80 16.09 -12.71 0.83
CA SER A 80 15.20 -12.03 -0.11
C SER A 80 14.90 -12.98 -1.27
N SER A 81 13.63 -13.35 -1.46
CA SER A 81 13.22 -14.28 -2.50
C SER A 81 12.19 -13.63 -3.43
N ARG A 82 12.13 -14.14 -4.69
CA ARG A 82 11.07 -13.73 -5.62
C ARG A 82 9.67 -14.02 -5.06
N LEU A 83 9.52 -15.14 -4.37
CA LEU A 83 8.27 -15.50 -3.68
C LEU A 83 7.93 -14.49 -2.59
N GLY A 84 8.90 -14.07 -1.76
CA GLY A 84 8.69 -13.06 -0.72
C GLY A 84 8.20 -11.74 -1.30
N ALA A 85 8.84 -11.24 -2.36
CA ALA A 85 8.41 -10.00 -3.04
C ALA A 85 7.00 -10.13 -3.68
N TYR A 86 6.66 -11.30 -4.21
CA TYR A 86 5.31 -11.58 -4.72
C TYR A 86 4.27 -11.59 -3.61
N LEU A 87 4.55 -12.30 -2.51
CA LEU A 87 3.65 -12.38 -1.35
C LEU A 87 3.42 -11.00 -0.74
N ASP A 88 4.46 -10.24 -0.48
CA ASP A 88 4.40 -8.88 0.03
C ASP A 88 3.45 -8.01 -0.82
N SER A 89 3.71 -7.92 -2.11
CA SER A 89 2.87 -7.11 -3.01
C SER A 89 1.43 -7.62 -3.14
N THR A 90 1.18 -8.92 -3.05
CA THR A 90 -0.17 -9.50 -3.16
C THR A 90 -0.94 -9.33 -1.85
N LEU A 91 -0.31 -9.62 -0.72
CA LEU A 91 -0.92 -9.49 0.61
C LEU A 91 -1.20 -8.03 0.96
N ASP A 92 -0.40 -7.11 0.46
CA ASP A 92 -0.69 -5.69 0.47
C ASP A 92 -2.05 -5.34 -0.16
N ARG A 93 -2.41 -5.99 -1.28
CA ARG A 93 -3.74 -5.78 -1.91
C ARG A 93 -4.86 -6.36 -1.07
N VAL A 94 -4.62 -7.51 -0.44
CA VAL A 94 -5.58 -8.12 0.49
C VAL A 94 -5.84 -7.20 1.69
N ALA A 95 -4.79 -6.65 2.28
CA ALA A 95 -4.90 -5.69 3.38
C ALA A 95 -5.66 -4.41 2.99
N ASP A 96 -5.32 -3.81 1.82
CA ASP A 96 -6.02 -2.64 1.30
C ASP A 96 -7.52 -2.95 1.06
N ALA A 97 -7.82 -4.11 0.46
CA ALA A 97 -9.19 -4.55 0.21
C ALA A 97 -9.98 -4.74 1.51
N ALA A 98 -9.37 -5.31 2.54
CA ALA A 98 -10.01 -5.49 3.83
C ALA A 98 -10.32 -4.14 4.51
N ILE A 99 -9.34 -3.23 4.57
CA ILE A 99 -9.51 -1.91 5.21
C ILE A 99 -10.59 -1.09 4.51
N PHE A 100 -10.40 -0.82 3.22
CA PHE A 100 -11.33 0.04 2.48
C PHE A 100 -12.68 -0.65 2.22
N GLY A 101 -12.70 -1.97 2.00
CA GLY A 101 -13.92 -2.76 1.88
C GLY A 101 -14.75 -2.76 3.16
N ALA A 102 -14.10 -2.87 4.33
CA ALA A 102 -14.78 -2.76 5.61
C ALA A 102 -15.36 -1.34 5.83
N LEU A 103 -14.66 -0.27 5.42
CA LEU A 103 -15.21 1.09 5.45
C LEU A 103 -16.42 1.24 4.50
N VAL A 104 -16.36 0.68 3.28
CA VAL A 104 -17.51 0.65 2.38
C VAL A 104 -18.70 -0.03 3.06
N TRP A 105 -18.47 -1.21 3.65
CA TRP A 105 -19.52 -1.96 4.33
C TRP A 105 -20.13 -1.17 5.49
N THR A 106 -19.31 -0.53 6.31
CA THR A 106 -19.72 0.24 7.49
C THR A 106 -20.65 1.39 7.11
N PHE A 107 -20.27 2.14 6.07
CA PHE A 107 -20.97 3.39 5.72
C PHE A 107 -21.98 3.28 4.58
N ARG A 108 -22.18 2.08 3.99
CA ARG A 108 -23.01 1.89 2.78
C ARG A 108 -24.46 2.34 2.89
N VAL A 109 -25.04 2.32 4.08
CA VAL A 109 -26.47 2.61 4.29
C VAL A 109 -26.69 4.04 4.78
N GLU A 110 -26.01 4.42 5.87
CA GLU A 110 -26.26 5.71 6.52
C GLU A 110 -25.47 6.85 5.87
N GLU A 111 -24.27 6.54 5.33
CA GLU A 111 -23.34 7.54 4.81
C GLU A 111 -22.78 7.13 3.44
N PRO A 112 -23.61 7.04 2.40
CA PRO A 112 -23.22 6.50 1.10
C PRO A 112 -22.11 7.32 0.41
N ALA A 113 -21.96 8.60 0.72
CA ALA A 113 -20.85 9.43 0.22
C ALA A 113 -19.48 8.95 0.76
N THR A 114 -19.42 8.59 2.04
CA THR A 114 -18.22 8.02 2.67
C THR A 114 -17.91 6.65 2.11
N ALA A 115 -18.92 5.80 1.93
CA ALA A 115 -18.77 4.49 1.31
C ALA A 115 -18.24 4.61 -0.13
N MET A 116 -18.78 5.52 -0.92
CA MET A 116 -18.32 5.80 -2.28
C MET A 116 -16.87 6.29 -2.29
N ALA A 117 -16.50 7.19 -1.39
CA ALA A 117 -15.12 7.67 -1.26
C ALA A 117 -14.14 6.52 -0.94
N ALA A 118 -14.52 5.61 -0.02
CA ALA A 118 -13.74 4.43 0.32
C ALA A 118 -13.61 3.46 -0.88
N LEU A 119 -14.69 3.24 -1.63
CA LEU A 119 -14.70 2.43 -2.84
C LEU A 119 -13.78 3.01 -3.93
N LEU A 120 -13.84 4.30 -4.17
CA LEU A 120 -12.97 4.99 -5.13
C LEU A 120 -11.51 4.92 -4.69
N CYS A 121 -11.24 5.10 -3.40
CA CYS A 121 -9.90 4.99 -2.83
C CYS A 121 -9.33 3.57 -3.03
N LEU A 122 -10.14 2.53 -2.84
CA LEU A 122 -9.77 1.13 -3.10
C LEU A 122 -9.54 0.88 -4.59
N ALA A 123 -10.51 1.22 -5.43
CA ALA A 123 -10.49 0.92 -6.86
C ALA A 123 -9.32 1.64 -7.55
N ILE A 124 -9.24 2.97 -7.43
CA ILE A 124 -8.19 3.78 -8.07
C ILE A 124 -6.83 3.46 -7.43
N GLY A 125 -6.80 3.30 -6.10
CA GLY A 125 -5.60 2.94 -5.36
C GLY A 125 -4.98 1.60 -5.79
N SER A 126 -5.79 0.64 -6.26
CA SER A 126 -5.30 -0.65 -6.78
C SER A 126 -4.62 -0.50 -8.15
N PHE A 127 -5.00 0.49 -8.96
CA PHE A 127 -4.34 0.77 -10.25
C PHE A 127 -2.94 1.36 -10.09
N VAL A 128 -2.65 2.03 -8.98
CA VAL A 128 -1.32 2.64 -8.77
C VAL A 128 -0.19 1.59 -8.85
N PRO A 129 -0.16 0.51 -8.03
CA PRO A 129 0.89 -0.51 -8.15
C PRO A 129 0.76 -1.35 -9.42
N TYR A 130 -0.46 -1.57 -9.93
CA TYR A 130 -0.67 -2.30 -11.18
C TYR A 130 -0.02 -1.58 -12.36
N ALA A 131 -0.24 -0.26 -12.51
CA ALA A 131 0.36 0.54 -13.58
C ALA A 131 1.90 0.49 -13.52
N ARG A 132 2.47 0.51 -12.31
CA ARG A 132 3.91 0.35 -12.12
C ARG A 132 4.39 -1.03 -12.54
N ALA A 133 3.79 -2.09 -12.02
CA ALA A 133 4.19 -3.46 -12.33
C ALA A 133 4.06 -3.75 -13.83
N ARG A 134 3.02 -3.20 -14.48
CA ARG A 134 2.82 -3.36 -15.91
C ARG A 134 3.87 -2.62 -16.73
N ALA A 135 4.24 -1.39 -16.34
CA ALA A 135 5.31 -0.64 -16.99
C ALA A 135 6.68 -1.34 -16.82
N GLU A 136 7.01 -1.78 -15.61
CA GLU A 136 8.23 -2.55 -15.33
C GLU A 136 8.27 -3.85 -16.15
N GLY A 137 7.13 -4.54 -16.33
CA GLY A 137 7.00 -5.72 -17.20
C GLY A 137 7.18 -5.44 -18.70
N LEU A 138 7.11 -4.18 -19.12
CA LEU A 138 7.44 -3.71 -20.47
C LEU A 138 8.86 -3.14 -20.58
N GLY A 139 9.66 -3.23 -19.50
CA GLY A 139 11.02 -2.67 -19.46
C GLY A 139 11.07 -1.15 -19.22
N ILE A 140 9.92 -0.51 -18.91
CA ILE A 140 9.83 0.93 -18.72
C ILE A 140 9.86 1.25 -17.22
N ASP A 141 10.76 2.18 -16.80
CA ASP A 141 10.81 2.66 -15.42
C ASP A 141 9.71 3.71 -15.18
N ALA A 142 8.65 3.32 -14.47
CA ALA A 142 7.55 4.18 -14.05
C ALA A 142 7.56 4.41 -12.52
N LYS A 143 8.77 4.54 -11.95
CA LYS A 143 8.95 4.90 -10.54
C LYS A 143 8.56 6.37 -10.33
N GLY A 144 7.78 6.62 -9.29
CA GLY A 144 7.31 7.95 -8.92
C GLY A 144 5.79 8.01 -8.79
N GLY A 145 5.32 9.13 -8.28
CA GLY A 145 3.92 9.43 -8.01
C GLY A 145 3.79 10.27 -6.74
N ILE A 146 2.73 11.06 -6.66
CA ILE A 146 2.49 11.98 -5.53
C ILE A 146 1.97 11.22 -4.31
N ALA A 147 1.19 10.15 -4.51
CA ALA A 147 0.61 9.35 -3.44
C ALA A 147 1.04 7.88 -3.56
N GLU A 148 1.86 7.45 -2.61
CA GLU A 148 2.21 6.05 -2.44
C GLU A 148 1.17 5.33 -1.56
N ARG A 149 1.24 3.99 -1.51
CA ARG A 149 0.37 3.17 -0.66
C ARG A 149 0.48 3.56 0.82
N SER A 150 1.70 3.80 1.30
CA SER A 150 1.96 4.20 2.69
C SER A 150 1.23 5.48 3.09
N ASP A 151 1.19 6.48 2.20
CA ASP A 151 0.52 7.75 2.46
C ASP A 151 -0.99 7.56 2.55
N ARG A 152 -1.54 6.73 1.64
CA ARG A 152 -2.97 6.39 1.61
C ARG A 152 -3.41 5.63 2.85
N LEU A 153 -2.65 4.61 3.27
CA LEU A 153 -2.95 3.84 4.48
C LEU A 153 -2.83 4.70 5.72
N PHE A 154 -1.75 5.46 5.85
CA PHE A 154 -1.52 6.29 7.03
C PHE A 154 -2.64 7.34 7.20
N LEU A 155 -2.93 8.13 6.17
CA LEU A 155 -3.95 9.18 6.24
C LEU A 155 -5.37 8.59 6.37
N GLY A 156 -5.65 7.51 5.66
CA GLY A 156 -6.96 6.83 5.74
C GLY A 156 -7.22 6.25 7.13
N LEU A 157 -6.25 5.54 7.71
CA LEU A 157 -6.36 5.00 9.06
C LEU A 157 -6.40 6.12 10.11
N LEU A 158 -5.58 7.16 9.96
CA LEU A 158 -5.59 8.31 10.86
C LEU A 158 -6.97 8.98 10.88
N ALA A 159 -7.54 9.29 9.71
CA ALA A 159 -8.87 9.89 9.61
C ALA A 159 -9.96 8.98 10.19
N THR A 160 -9.87 7.66 9.93
CA THR A 160 -10.79 6.66 10.50
C THR A 160 -10.71 6.64 12.03
N GLY A 161 -9.50 6.63 12.59
CA GLY A 161 -9.30 6.64 14.04
C GLY A 161 -9.81 7.93 14.69
N LEU A 162 -9.58 9.08 14.07
CA LEU A 162 -10.06 10.38 14.55
C LEU A 162 -11.59 10.44 14.58
N VAL A 163 -12.25 9.92 13.54
CA VAL A 163 -13.73 9.81 13.54
C VAL A 163 -14.20 8.84 14.63
N GLY A 164 -13.48 7.74 14.86
CA GLY A 164 -13.74 6.82 15.98
C GLY A 164 -13.60 7.48 17.37
N LEU A 165 -12.82 8.54 17.50
CA LEU A 165 -12.71 9.38 18.70
C LEU A 165 -13.78 10.49 18.80
N GLY A 166 -14.71 10.54 17.85
CA GLY A 166 -15.82 11.50 17.86
C GLY A 166 -15.62 12.74 16.98
N LEU A 167 -14.58 12.79 16.14
CA LEU A 167 -14.47 13.86 15.17
C LEU A 167 -15.53 13.71 14.06
N PRO A 168 -15.93 14.82 13.42
CA PRO A 168 -16.95 14.81 12.39
C PRO A 168 -16.59 13.90 11.20
N LEU A 169 -17.57 13.13 10.69
CA LEU A 169 -17.37 12.15 9.62
C LEU A 169 -16.85 12.76 8.30
N TRP A 170 -17.18 14.04 8.02
CA TRP A 170 -16.69 14.73 6.83
C TRP A 170 -15.16 14.75 6.71
N ILE A 171 -14.42 14.63 7.85
CA ILE A 171 -12.96 14.52 7.87
C ILE A 171 -12.52 13.24 7.15
N LEU A 172 -13.14 12.10 7.48
CA LEU A 172 -12.87 10.83 6.82
C LEU A 172 -13.28 10.88 5.34
N THR A 173 -14.50 11.33 5.07
CA THR A 173 -15.04 11.44 3.71
C THR A 173 -14.15 12.31 2.82
N GLY A 174 -13.78 13.50 3.29
CA GLY A 174 -12.91 14.41 2.57
C GLY A 174 -11.51 13.85 2.36
N THR A 175 -10.92 13.22 3.39
CA THR A 175 -9.61 12.57 3.28
C THR A 175 -9.64 11.47 2.22
N LEU A 176 -10.64 10.61 2.21
CA LEU A 176 -10.76 9.51 1.24
C LEU A 176 -10.92 10.02 -0.19
N TYR A 177 -11.73 11.07 -0.43
CA TYR A 177 -11.83 11.68 -1.76
C TYR A 177 -10.50 12.30 -2.22
N ILE A 178 -9.82 13.03 -1.34
CA ILE A 178 -8.48 13.59 -1.65
C ILE A 178 -7.51 12.47 -2.02
N LEU A 179 -7.47 11.39 -1.24
CA LEU A 179 -6.59 10.26 -1.51
C LEU A 179 -6.94 9.55 -2.84
N ALA A 180 -8.22 9.41 -3.17
CA ALA A 180 -8.65 8.86 -4.45
C ALA A 180 -8.20 9.74 -5.63
N VAL A 181 -8.31 11.07 -5.51
CA VAL A 181 -7.84 12.03 -6.53
C VAL A 181 -6.32 11.95 -6.67
N LEU A 182 -5.57 11.94 -5.57
CA LEU A 182 -4.11 11.82 -5.60
C LEU A 182 -3.65 10.49 -6.22
N ALA A 183 -4.38 9.40 -5.96
CA ALA A 183 -4.14 8.12 -6.60
C ALA A 183 -4.39 8.18 -8.11
N ALA A 184 -5.47 8.83 -8.55
CA ALA A 184 -5.78 9.03 -9.97
C ALA A 184 -4.68 9.85 -10.68
N ILE A 185 -4.22 10.93 -10.05
CA ILE A 185 -3.09 11.72 -10.55
C ILE A 185 -1.83 10.86 -10.69
N THR A 186 -1.54 10.01 -9.68
CA THR A 186 -0.39 9.11 -9.69
C THR A 186 -0.46 8.10 -10.83
N VAL A 187 -1.64 7.52 -11.09
CA VAL A 187 -1.87 6.63 -12.25
C VAL A 187 -1.62 7.38 -13.56
N GLY A 188 -2.15 8.61 -13.69
CA GLY A 188 -1.92 9.48 -14.85
C GLY A 188 -0.43 9.77 -15.09
N GLN A 189 0.31 10.08 -14.03
CA GLN A 189 1.77 10.31 -14.10
C GLN A 189 2.52 9.08 -14.60
N ARG A 190 2.18 7.87 -14.11
CA ARG A 190 2.78 6.61 -14.57
C ARG A 190 2.43 6.29 -16.01
N THR A 191 1.18 6.50 -16.40
CA THR A 191 0.75 6.36 -17.80
C THR A 191 1.51 7.33 -18.72
N MET A 192 1.70 8.57 -18.28
CA MET A 192 2.45 9.55 -19.06
C MET A 192 3.93 9.17 -19.20
N ALA A 193 4.55 8.55 -18.19
CA ALA A 193 5.91 8.03 -18.29
C ALA A 193 6.02 6.96 -19.37
N VAL A 194 5.05 6.03 -19.43
CA VAL A 194 4.99 5.01 -20.48
C VAL A 194 4.81 5.62 -21.88
N VAL A 195 3.93 6.63 -22.02
CA VAL A 195 3.71 7.33 -23.28
C VAL A 195 4.97 8.05 -23.76
N ARG A 196 5.74 8.65 -22.84
CA ARG A 196 7.01 9.31 -23.20
C ARG A 196 8.06 8.31 -23.65
N ALA A 197 8.26 7.23 -22.92
CA ALA A 197 9.20 6.17 -23.28
C ALA A 197 8.89 5.60 -24.67
N ASN A 198 7.61 5.33 -24.94
CA ASN A 198 7.18 4.82 -26.24
C ASN A 198 7.46 5.80 -27.41
N ARG A 199 7.37 7.14 -27.17
CA ARG A 199 7.70 8.15 -28.18
C ARG A 199 9.21 8.19 -28.46
N GLU A 200 10.05 7.99 -27.45
CA GLU A 200 11.50 7.95 -27.62
C GLU A 200 11.93 6.74 -28.42
N ASP A 201 11.30 5.55 -28.20
CA ASP A 201 11.56 4.34 -28.99
C ASP A 201 11.27 4.53 -30.49
N PHE A 202 10.19 5.28 -30.83
CA PHE A 202 9.85 5.58 -32.23
C PHE A 202 10.67 6.72 -32.84
N ALA A 203 11.28 7.59 -32.02
CA ALA A 203 12.08 8.71 -32.47
C ALA A 203 13.55 8.33 -32.77
N THR A 204 14.02 7.20 -32.23
CA THR A 204 15.38 6.70 -32.51
C THR A 204 15.29 5.77 -33.73
N PRO A 205 15.76 6.18 -34.93
CA PRO A 205 15.81 5.30 -36.09
C PRO A 205 16.68 4.09 -35.74
N ALA A 206 16.23 2.88 -36.08
CA ALA A 206 17.07 1.71 -36.02
C ALA A 206 18.37 2.01 -36.76
N GLU A 207 19.51 2.09 -36.04
CA GLU A 207 20.81 2.11 -36.69
C GLU A 207 20.86 0.90 -37.62
N SER A 208 20.86 1.19 -38.91
CA SER A 208 20.96 0.18 -39.94
C SER A 208 22.23 -0.63 -39.69
N THR A 209 22.06 -1.91 -39.33
CA THR A 209 23.09 -2.92 -39.47
C THR A 209 23.37 -3.10 -40.97
N SER A 210 24.00 -2.09 -41.57
CA SER A 210 24.62 -2.15 -42.89
C SER A 210 26.12 -2.13 -42.69
N GLY A 211 26.74 -3.28 -42.75
CA GLY A 211 28.18 -3.48 -42.73
C GLY A 211 28.46 -4.86 -42.17
N ASP A 212 28.89 -5.84 -42.82
CA ASP A 212 29.81 -5.97 -43.91
C ASP A 212 29.56 -7.31 -44.62
N ALA A 213 29.68 -7.20 -45.96
CA ALA A 213 29.86 -8.35 -46.83
C ALA A 213 31.30 -8.82 -46.76
#